data_0ed5672916c5084fbb9f69d44c1a9c6f
#
_entry.id   0ed5672916c5084fbb9f69d44c1a9c6f
#
_cell.length_a   1.000
_cell.length_b   1.000
_cell.length_c   1.000
_cell.angle_alpha   90.00
_cell.angle_beta   90.00
_cell.angle_gamma   90.00
#
_symmetry.space_group_name_H-M   'P 1'
#
loop_
_entity.id
_entity.type
_entity.pdbx_description
1 polymer ?
#
loop_
_entity_poly.entity_id
_entity_poly.type
_entity_poly.pdbx_seq_one_letter_code
_entity_poly.pdbx_strand_id
1 'polypeptide(L)' 'LSKLPELDEFHYHEMMDRLHVAMETINTHIQQHPVSKMDTEIKDHVCKAVDHLWLAYQLTGQKQEE' A
#
# COMPACT_ATOMS: atom_id res chain seq x y z
N LEU A 1 -28.97 10.82 -6.59
CA LEU A 1 -28.32 9.56 -6.39
C LEU A 1 -26.87 9.60 -6.85
N SER A 2 -25.99 9.26 -6.01
CA SER A 2 -24.59 9.31 -6.37
C SER A 2 -24.24 8.16 -7.29
N LYS A 3 -23.55 8.49 -8.32
CA LYS A 3 -23.05 7.55 -9.27
C LYS A 3 -21.53 7.48 -9.10
N LEU A 4 -21.00 6.29 -8.96
CA LEU A 4 -19.57 6.15 -8.86
C LEU A 4 -18.92 6.60 -10.17
N PRO A 5 -17.82 7.32 -10.09
CA PRO A 5 -17.12 7.72 -11.30
C PRO A 5 -16.62 6.50 -12.05
N GLU A 6 -16.58 6.59 -13.35
CA GLU A 6 -15.97 5.55 -14.15
C GLU A 6 -14.51 5.49 -13.87
N LEU A 7 -14.00 4.31 -13.58
CA LEU A 7 -12.58 4.13 -13.34
C LEU A 7 -11.87 3.99 -14.66
N ASP A 8 -10.77 4.71 -14.79
CA ASP A 8 -9.95 4.61 -15.98
C ASP A 8 -8.50 4.36 -15.60
N GLU A 9 -7.66 4.28 -16.61
CA GLU A 9 -6.25 4.05 -16.46
C GLU A 9 -5.59 5.05 -15.52
N PHE A 10 -6.01 6.29 -15.59
CA PHE A 10 -5.47 7.35 -14.76
C PHE A 10 -5.79 7.12 -13.27
N HIS A 11 -7.00 6.67 -12.97
CA HIS A 11 -7.37 6.37 -11.59
C HIS A 11 -6.52 5.25 -11.01
N TYR A 12 -6.28 4.22 -11.79
CA TYR A 12 -5.43 3.12 -11.33
C TYR A 12 -3.98 3.55 -11.13
N HIS A 13 -3.49 4.39 -12.03
CA HIS A 13 -2.15 4.93 -11.90
C HIS A 13 -2.01 5.78 -10.63
N GLU A 14 -3.00 6.62 -10.36
CA GLU A 14 -3.00 7.43 -9.15
C GLU A 14 -3.03 6.57 -7.90
N MET A 15 -3.83 5.51 -7.91
CA MET A 15 -3.88 4.58 -6.77
C MET A 15 -2.54 3.92 -6.53
N MET A 16 -1.85 3.52 -7.58
CA MET A 16 -0.51 2.93 -7.45
C MET A 16 0.45 3.91 -6.81
N ASP A 17 0.40 5.16 -7.23
CA ASP A 17 1.26 6.19 -6.67
C ASP A 17 0.99 6.37 -5.17
N ARG A 18 -0.27 6.40 -4.79
CA ARG A 18 -0.64 6.57 -3.39
C ARG A 18 -0.24 5.38 -2.54
N LEU A 19 -0.37 4.17 -3.08
CA LEU A 19 0.09 2.97 -2.40
C LEU A 19 1.60 2.99 -2.19
N HIS A 20 2.33 3.46 -3.19
CA HIS A 20 3.78 3.58 -3.09
C HIS A 20 4.18 4.56 -1.99
N VAL A 21 3.52 5.71 -1.94
CA VAL A 21 3.79 6.72 -0.91
C VAL A 21 3.50 6.15 0.47
N ALA A 22 2.38 5.42 0.62
CA ALA A 22 2.02 4.81 1.89
C ALA A 22 3.07 3.80 2.34
N MET A 23 3.55 2.97 1.43
CA MET A 23 4.56 1.97 1.75
C MET A 23 5.88 2.62 2.13
N GLU A 24 6.26 3.71 1.45
CA GLU A 24 7.46 4.46 1.82
C GLU A 24 7.33 5.08 3.20
N THR A 25 6.16 5.59 3.53
CA THR A 25 5.91 6.16 4.85
C THR A 25 6.06 5.11 5.93
N ILE A 26 5.51 3.92 5.71
CA ILE A 26 5.64 2.83 6.66
C ILE A 26 7.11 2.43 6.82
N ASN A 27 7.82 2.31 5.71
CA ASN A 27 9.22 1.95 5.76
C ASN A 27 10.04 2.98 6.53
N THR A 28 9.82 4.26 6.27
CA THR A 28 10.61 5.34 6.86
C THR A 28 10.28 5.58 8.32
N HIS A 29 8.99 5.59 8.66
CA HIS A 29 8.57 6.01 9.99
C HIS A 29 8.24 4.86 10.93
N ILE A 30 7.79 3.75 10.40
CA ILE A 30 7.33 2.64 11.24
C ILE A 30 8.34 1.51 11.28
N GLN A 31 8.78 1.02 10.15
CA GLN A 31 9.72 -0.10 10.10
C GLN A 31 11.10 0.26 10.66
N GLN A 32 11.47 1.53 10.57
CA GLN A 32 12.75 1.99 11.12
C GLN A 32 12.68 2.32 12.61
N HIS A 33 11.47 2.34 13.17
CA HIS A 33 11.30 2.63 14.58
C HIS A 33 11.85 1.49 15.43
N PRO A 34 12.54 1.80 16.55
CA PRO A 34 13.12 0.76 17.40
C PRO A 34 12.11 -0.29 17.88
N VAL A 35 10.87 0.12 18.18
CA VAL A 35 9.85 -0.82 18.63
C VAL A 35 9.54 -1.84 17.53
N SER A 36 9.41 -1.41 16.29
CA SER A 36 9.17 -2.31 15.17
C SER A 36 10.32 -3.30 14.97
N LYS A 37 11.53 -2.88 15.29
CA LYS A 37 12.71 -3.74 15.12
C LYS A 37 12.89 -4.74 16.25
N MET A 38 12.48 -4.35 17.46
CA MET A 38 12.77 -5.12 18.67
C MET A 38 11.59 -5.95 19.16
N ASP A 39 10.37 -5.48 18.92
CA ASP A 39 9.17 -6.18 19.39
C ASP A 39 8.67 -7.08 18.27
N THR A 40 8.85 -8.37 18.42
CA THR A 40 8.54 -9.36 17.39
C THR A 40 7.07 -9.37 17.00
N GLU A 41 6.19 -9.22 17.97
CA GLU A 41 4.75 -9.26 17.70
C GLU A 41 4.31 -8.06 16.88
N ILE A 42 4.79 -6.87 17.26
CA ILE A 42 4.47 -5.65 16.53
C ILE A 42 5.09 -5.69 15.14
N LYS A 43 6.32 -6.15 15.05
CA LYS A 43 7.02 -6.28 13.77
C LYS A 43 6.24 -7.19 12.81
N ASP A 44 5.74 -8.31 13.32
CA ASP A 44 5.01 -9.26 12.50
C ASP A 44 3.77 -8.62 11.87
N HIS A 45 3.01 -7.88 12.67
CA HIS A 45 1.81 -7.21 12.15
C HIS A 45 2.15 -6.10 11.14
N VAL A 46 3.22 -5.37 11.39
CA VAL A 46 3.66 -4.34 10.45
C VAL A 46 4.06 -4.97 9.12
N CYS A 47 4.79 -6.07 9.17
CA CYS A 47 5.20 -6.77 7.95
C CYS A 47 4.00 -7.27 7.16
N LYS A 48 3.00 -7.80 7.83
CA LYS A 48 1.79 -8.27 7.16
C LYS A 48 1.04 -7.12 6.51
N ALA A 49 1.00 -5.97 7.16
CA ALA A 49 0.36 -4.78 6.59
C ALA A 49 1.06 -4.34 5.31
N VAL A 50 2.38 -4.34 5.32
CA VAL A 50 3.16 -3.98 4.13
C VAL A 50 2.93 -4.99 3.01
N ASP A 51 2.88 -6.28 3.35
CA ASP A 51 2.62 -7.32 2.36
C ASP A 51 1.28 -7.12 1.68
N HIS A 52 0.25 -6.77 2.44
CA HIS A 52 -1.07 -6.52 1.87
C HIS A 52 -1.09 -5.28 0.99
N LEU A 53 -0.38 -4.24 1.38
CA LEU A 53 -0.26 -3.04 0.54
C LEU A 53 0.46 -3.36 -0.77
N TRP A 54 1.49 -4.18 -0.69
CA TRP A 54 2.24 -4.60 -1.88
C TRP A 54 1.35 -5.41 -2.83
N LEU A 55 0.52 -6.30 -2.28
CA LEU A 55 -0.43 -7.05 -3.09
C LEU A 55 -1.44 -6.13 -3.76
N ALA A 56 -1.94 -5.14 -3.02
CA ALA A 56 -2.86 -4.15 -3.60
C ALA A 56 -2.19 -3.38 -4.74
N TYR A 57 -0.94 -3.04 -4.57
CA TYR A 57 -0.16 -2.35 -5.60
C TYR A 57 -0.07 -3.21 -6.87
N GLN A 58 0.27 -4.49 -6.71
CA GLN A 58 0.40 -5.40 -7.84
C GLN A 58 -0.94 -5.61 -8.55
N LEU A 59 -2.01 -5.78 -7.78
CA LEU A 59 -3.34 -5.95 -8.37
C LEU A 59 -3.78 -4.71 -9.13
N THR A 60 -3.50 -3.53 -8.58
CA THR A 60 -3.84 -2.28 -9.25
C THR A 60 -3.11 -2.18 -10.59
N GLY A 61 -1.84 -2.54 -10.61
CA GLY A 61 -1.05 -2.54 -11.84
C GLY A 61 -1.60 -3.49 -12.88
N GLN A 62 -2.01 -4.69 -12.46
CA GLN A 62 -2.60 -5.67 -13.37
C GLN A 62 -3.90 -5.16 -13.98
N LYS A 63 -4.73 -4.54 -13.16
CA LYS A 63 -6.02 -4.02 -13.64
C LYS A 63 -5.83 -2.82 -14.56
N GLN A 64 -4.79 -2.05 -14.35
CA GLN A 64 -4.48 -0.93 -15.22
C GLN A 64 -4.20 -1.39 -16.65
N GLU A 65 -3.58 -2.55 -16.79
CA GLU A 65 -3.19 -3.08 -18.09
C GLU A 65 -4.37 -3.73 -18.84
N GLU A 66 -5.44 -4.02 -18.16
CA GLU A 66 -6.65 -4.56 -18.79
C GLU A 66 -7.44 -3.45 -19.44
#